data_dc5b5473ea2127b441cce2e4471049d8
#
_entry.id   dc5b5473ea2127b441cce2e4471049d8
#
_cell.length_a   1.000
_cell.length_b   1.000
_cell.length_c   1.000
_cell.angle_alpha   90.00
_cell.angle_beta   90.00
_cell.angle_gamma   90.00
#
_symmetry.space_group_name_H-M   'P 1'
#
loop_
_entity.id
_entity.type
_entity.pdbx_description
1 polymer ?
#
loop_
_entity_poly.entity_id
_entity_poly.type
_entity_poly.pdbx_seq_one_letter_code
_entity_poly.pdbx_strand_id
1 'polypeptide(L)'
;MLASEAFGNKIRELRTAQGLTQQQLADQVIVSRYTVANWEAGKRLPDISTISRLARCLKVEDSVLYESMREQETVPNIIVVEDVPVILRNFVHTLSRELPDAQVWGFSGAEEALTFARLNHAAVAFLDIELYGEDGMRLAEALIELQPRINIIFLTSHAEYMANAFELHCSGYVMKPLTPEKIRKEIEHLRFPIRGLKT
;
A
#
# COMPACT_ATOMS: atom_id res chain seq x y z
N MET A 1 1.93 4.46 3.74
CA MET A 1 3.17 5.26 3.46
C MET A 1 4.36 4.37 3.73
N LEU A 2 5.30 4.24 2.79
CA LEU A 2 6.49 3.42 3.02
C LEU A 2 7.29 3.97 4.21
N ALA A 3 7.91 3.09 5.00
CA ALA A 3 8.75 3.47 6.15
C ALA A 3 9.82 4.52 5.77
N SER A 4 10.39 4.41 4.57
CA SER A 4 11.37 5.37 4.05
C SER A 4 10.77 6.74 3.71
N GLU A 5 9.54 6.80 3.24
CA GLU A 5 8.82 8.07 2.95
C GLU A 5 8.40 8.78 4.24
N ALA A 6 7.85 8.02 5.20
CA ALA A 6 7.47 8.56 6.51
C ALA A 6 8.69 9.13 7.25
N PHE A 7 9.78 8.40 7.26
CA PHE A 7 11.07 8.84 7.80
C PHE A 7 11.59 10.10 7.08
N GLY A 8 11.56 10.10 5.74
CA GLY A 8 12.03 11.24 4.95
C GLY A 8 11.23 12.51 5.21
N ASN A 9 9.90 12.39 5.31
CA ASN A 9 9.02 13.50 5.67
C ASN A 9 9.31 14.00 7.08
N LYS A 10 9.53 13.09 8.05
CA LYS A 10 9.85 13.44 9.44
C LYS A 10 11.18 14.19 9.57
N ILE A 11 12.21 13.74 8.87
CA ILE A 11 13.50 14.45 8.85
C ILE A 11 13.33 15.86 8.26
N ARG A 12 12.62 15.99 7.14
CA ARG A 12 12.36 17.28 6.50
C ARG A 12 11.61 18.23 7.45
N GLU A 13 10.55 17.74 8.12
CA GLU A 13 9.80 18.49 9.11
C GLU A 13 10.71 19.03 10.22
N LEU A 14 11.46 18.14 10.89
CA LEU A 14 12.34 18.48 12.00
C LEU A 14 13.47 19.44 11.59
N ARG A 15 14.06 19.20 10.41
CA ARG A 15 15.09 20.08 9.86
C ARG A 15 14.56 21.49 9.60
N THR A 16 13.41 21.60 8.93
CA THR A 16 12.80 22.90 8.59
C THR A 16 12.34 23.65 9.84
N ALA A 17 11.81 22.94 10.84
CA ALA A 17 11.45 23.52 12.14
C ALA A 17 12.65 24.18 12.85
N GLN A 18 13.87 23.68 12.60
CA GLN A 18 15.11 24.26 13.14
C GLN A 18 15.76 25.27 12.19
N GLY A 19 15.14 25.62 11.06
CA GLY A 19 15.67 26.54 10.08
C GLY A 19 16.92 26.02 9.33
N LEU A 20 17.21 24.73 9.38
CA LEU A 20 18.39 24.16 8.73
C LEU A 20 18.15 23.88 7.24
N THR A 21 19.15 24.17 6.41
CA THR A 21 19.20 23.68 5.03
C THR A 21 19.61 22.20 4.97
N GLN A 22 19.36 21.52 3.87
CA GLN A 22 19.86 20.15 3.65
C GLN A 22 21.39 20.06 3.75
N GLN A 23 22.11 21.11 3.30
CA GLN A 23 23.58 21.17 3.41
C GLN A 23 24.02 21.26 4.86
N GLN A 24 23.41 22.16 5.65
CA GLN A 24 23.74 22.33 7.06
C GLN A 24 23.48 21.04 7.87
N LEU A 25 22.37 20.35 7.62
CA LEU A 25 22.10 19.06 8.25
C LEU A 25 23.15 18.02 7.84
N ALA A 26 23.50 17.95 6.55
CA ALA A 26 24.52 17.04 6.02
C ALA A 26 25.87 17.24 6.68
N ASP A 27 26.31 18.48 6.83
CA ASP A 27 27.58 18.85 7.47
C ASP A 27 27.61 18.42 8.93
N GLN A 28 26.49 18.62 9.67
CA GLN A 28 26.39 18.24 11.09
C GLN A 28 26.38 16.73 11.32
N VAL A 29 25.78 15.94 10.40
CA VAL A 29 25.76 14.47 10.53
C VAL A 29 26.86 13.78 9.74
N ILE A 30 27.77 14.55 9.12
CA ILE A 30 28.97 14.08 8.40
C ILE A 30 28.58 13.14 7.23
N VAL A 31 27.72 13.66 6.34
CA VAL A 31 27.30 12.99 5.11
C VAL A 31 27.21 14.00 3.95
N SER A 32 26.99 13.52 2.72
CA SER A 32 26.78 14.44 1.60
C SER A 32 25.36 15.05 1.62
N ARG A 33 25.19 16.26 1.08
CA ARG A 33 23.85 16.86 0.84
C ARG A 33 22.95 15.93 0.03
N TYR A 34 23.53 15.21 -0.95
CA TYR A 34 22.80 14.24 -1.77
C TYR A 34 22.24 13.08 -0.92
N THR A 35 22.98 12.66 0.11
CA THR A 35 22.52 11.62 1.04
C THR A 35 21.27 12.12 1.82
N VAL A 36 21.30 13.34 2.36
CA VAL A 36 20.14 13.94 3.04
C VAL A 36 18.96 14.08 2.09
N ALA A 37 19.18 14.56 0.86
CA ALA A 37 18.14 14.67 -0.15
C ALA A 37 17.48 13.32 -0.48
N ASN A 38 18.27 12.23 -0.54
CA ASN A 38 17.73 10.88 -0.76
C ASN A 38 16.92 10.37 0.44
N TRP A 39 17.33 10.67 1.67
CA TRP A 39 16.55 10.34 2.85
C TRP A 39 15.21 11.08 2.86
N GLU A 40 15.24 12.40 2.63
CA GLU A 40 14.02 13.23 2.58
C GLU A 40 13.08 12.89 1.41
N ALA A 41 13.63 12.30 0.34
CA ALA A 41 12.85 11.80 -0.79
C ALA A 41 12.37 10.35 -0.61
N GLY A 42 12.62 9.73 0.55
CA GLY A 42 12.23 8.35 0.83
C GLY A 42 12.93 7.29 -0.01
N LYS A 43 14.03 7.63 -0.70
CA LYS A 43 14.76 6.70 -1.59
C LYS A 43 15.65 5.73 -0.82
N ARG A 44 16.08 6.10 0.37
CA ARG A 44 17.00 5.33 1.20
C ARG A 44 16.81 5.68 2.66
N LEU A 45 17.01 4.70 3.55
CA LEU A 45 17.12 4.90 5.00
C LEU A 45 18.60 5.01 5.41
N PRO A 46 18.92 5.79 6.47
CA PRO A 46 20.25 5.80 7.07
C PRO A 46 20.51 4.49 7.85
N ASP A 47 21.76 4.21 8.13
CA ASP A 47 22.16 3.17 9.08
C ASP A 47 21.89 3.60 10.54
N ILE A 48 21.89 2.63 11.45
CA ILE A 48 21.58 2.83 12.88
C ILE A 48 22.47 3.90 13.51
N SER A 49 23.75 3.92 13.19
CA SER A 49 24.71 4.87 13.76
C SER A 49 24.42 6.31 13.29
N THR A 50 23.95 6.45 12.07
CA THR A 50 23.55 7.73 11.48
C THR A 50 22.24 8.24 12.06
N ILE A 51 21.29 7.35 12.42
CA ILE A 51 20.02 7.74 13.06
C ILE A 51 20.29 8.45 14.39
N SER A 52 21.16 7.90 15.25
CA SER A 52 21.49 8.53 16.53
C SER A 52 22.19 9.90 16.37
N ARG A 53 22.99 10.06 15.29
CA ARG A 53 23.56 11.38 14.96
C ARG A 53 22.50 12.37 14.48
N LEU A 54 21.57 11.91 13.64
CA LEU A 54 20.44 12.70 13.16
C LEU A 54 19.54 13.15 14.31
N ALA A 55 19.16 12.25 15.22
CA ALA A 55 18.33 12.53 16.38
C ALA A 55 18.95 13.64 17.26
N ARG A 56 20.26 13.48 17.56
CA ARG A 56 21.00 14.48 18.33
C ARG A 56 21.05 15.84 17.63
N CYS A 57 21.29 15.84 16.32
CA CYS A 57 21.37 17.04 15.51
C CYS A 57 20.00 17.75 15.41
N LEU A 58 18.94 16.96 15.27
CA LEU A 58 17.56 17.43 15.20
C LEU A 58 16.92 17.67 16.58
N LYS A 59 17.69 17.49 17.67
CA LYS A 59 17.26 17.69 19.07
C LYS A 59 16.00 16.91 19.45
N VAL A 60 15.95 15.65 19.03
CA VAL A 60 14.88 14.71 19.38
C VAL A 60 15.48 13.44 19.95
N GLU A 61 14.67 12.64 20.65
CA GLU A 61 15.05 11.29 21.06
C GLU A 61 15.16 10.36 19.85
N ASP A 62 16.08 9.40 19.90
CA ASP A 62 16.27 8.39 18.84
C ASP A 62 14.93 7.66 18.52
N SER A 63 14.10 7.44 19.53
CA SER A 63 12.77 6.83 19.44
C SER A 63 11.87 7.55 18.43
N VAL A 64 11.90 8.86 18.33
CA VAL A 64 11.09 9.66 17.40
C VAL A 64 11.41 9.31 15.94
N LEU A 65 12.70 9.11 15.64
CA LEU A 65 13.13 8.71 14.30
C LEU A 65 12.86 7.23 14.04
N TYR A 66 13.03 6.36 15.03
CA TYR A 66 12.67 4.95 14.91
C TYR A 66 11.16 4.74 14.72
N GLU A 67 10.33 5.50 15.43
CA GLU A 67 8.87 5.47 15.25
C GLU A 67 8.46 5.92 13.85
N SER A 68 9.14 6.92 13.28
CA SER A 68 8.89 7.34 11.91
C SER A 68 9.31 6.32 10.85
N MET A 69 10.21 5.38 11.21
CA MET A 69 10.59 4.23 10.38
C MET A 69 9.67 3.03 10.55
N ARG A 70 8.92 2.97 11.65
CA ARG A 70 7.82 2.02 11.72
C ARG A 70 6.86 2.42 10.61
N GLU A 71 6.58 1.49 9.70
CA GLU A 71 5.40 1.65 8.85
C GLU A 71 4.28 1.99 9.82
N GLN A 72 3.72 3.19 9.70
CA GLN A 72 2.50 3.48 10.43
C GLN A 72 1.59 2.31 10.11
N GLU A 73 1.07 1.63 11.11
CA GLU A 73 -0.05 0.71 10.97
C GLU A 73 -1.25 1.56 10.48
N THR A 74 -1.14 2.04 9.25
CA THR A 74 -2.28 2.61 8.56
C THR A 74 -3.17 1.41 8.30
N VAL A 75 -4.37 1.47 8.82
CA VAL A 75 -5.42 0.50 8.51
C VAL A 75 -5.37 0.25 7.00
N PRO A 76 -5.07 -0.97 6.54
CA PRO A 76 -4.86 -1.21 5.11
C PRO A 76 -6.18 -0.99 4.36
N ASN A 77 -6.11 -0.25 3.25
CA ASN A 77 -7.26 -0.13 2.37
C ASN A 77 -7.32 -1.35 1.45
N ILE A 78 -8.48 -1.95 1.40
CA ILE A 78 -8.85 -3.01 0.47
C ILE A 78 -9.89 -2.43 -0.47
N ILE A 79 -9.68 -2.54 -1.75
CA ILE A 79 -10.66 -2.12 -2.76
C ILE A 79 -11.34 -3.35 -3.39
N VAL A 80 -12.61 -3.19 -3.72
CA VAL A 80 -13.42 -4.20 -4.40
C VAL A 80 -14.06 -3.55 -5.60
N VAL A 81 -13.91 -4.12 -6.77
CA VAL A 81 -14.54 -3.62 -8.00
C VAL A 81 -15.45 -4.69 -8.58
N GLU A 82 -16.73 -4.38 -8.67
CA GLU A 82 -17.81 -5.26 -9.14
C GLU A 82 -18.97 -4.40 -9.63
N ASP A 83 -19.39 -4.58 -10.84
CA ASP A 83 -20.41 -3.74 -11.49
C ASP A 83 -21.86 -4.06 -11.07
N VAL A 84 -22.09 -5.26 -10.50
CA VAL A 84 -23.41 -5.66 -9.99
C VAL A 84 -23.60 -5.17 -8.54
N PRO A 85 -24.47 -4.17 -8.26
CA PRO A 85 -24.53 -3.53 -6.94
C PRO A 85 -24.86 -4.46 -5.78
N VAL A 86 -25.64 -5.52 -6.02
CA VAL A 86 -26.00 -6.51 -4.98
C VAL A 86 -24.76 -7.37 -4.63
N ILE A 87 -24.00 -7.77 -5.65
CA ILE A 87 -22.79 -8.58 -5.46
C ILE A 87 -21.70 -7.73 -4.78
N LEU A 88 -21.48 -6.50 -5.23
CA LEU A 88 -20.55 -5.55 -4.62
C LEU A 88 -20.82 -5.35 -3.12
N ARG A 89 -22.08 -5.07 -2.75
CA ARG A 89 -22.46 -4.93 -1.33
C ARG A 89 -22.16 -6.18 -0.52
N ASN A 90 -22.43 -7.36 -1.06
CA ASN A 90 -22.17 -8.62 -0.41
C ASN A 90 -20.65 -8.85 -0.22
N PHE A 91 -19.84 -8.53 -1.22
CA PHE A 91 -18.38 -8.64 -1.13
C PHE A 91 -17.81 -7.68 -0.09
N VAL A 92 -18.21 -6.39 -0.13
CA VAL A 92 -17.80 -5.40 0.86
C VAL A 92 -18.18 -5.86 2.28
N HIS A 93 -19.42 -6.30 2.47
CA HIS A 93 -19.88 -6.79 3.78
C HIS A 93 -19.08 -8.00 4.26
N THR A 94 -18.85 -8.99 3.39
CA THR A 94 -18.11 -10.21 3.75
C THR A 94 -16.66 -9.91 4.07
N LEU A 95 -15.99 -9.09 3.26
CA LEU A 95 -14.61 -8.67 3.49
C LEU A 95 -14.47 -7.83 4.77
N SER A 96 -15.35 -6.87 5.01
CA SER A 96 -15.32 -6.04 6.23
C SER A 96 -15.51 -6.87 7.52
N ARG A 97 -16.27 -7.95 7.43
CA ARG A 97 -16.46 -8.86 8.57
C ARG A 97 -15.27 -9.76 8.81
N GLU A 98 -14.66 -10.29 7.76
CA GLU A 98 -13.51 -11.22 7.85
C GLU A 98 -12.18 -10.47 8.09
N LEU A 99 -12.10 -9.19 7.73
CA LEU A 99 -10.90 -8.36 7.83
C LEU A 99 -11.19 -7.08 8.64
N PRO A 100 -11.49 -7.19 9.94
CA PRO A 100 -11.89 -6.06 10.78
C PRO A 100 -10.77 -5.02 10.95
N ASP A 101 -9.52 -5.42 10.74
CA ASP A 101 -8.34 -4.55 10.80
C ASP A 101 -8.04 -3.84 9.46
N ALA A 102 -8.95 -3.93 8.47
CA ALA A 102 -8.85 -3.27 7.17
C ALA A 102 -10.03 -2.34 6.91
N GLN A 103 -9.82 -1.33 6.07
CA GLN A 103 -10.88 -0.50 5.53
C GLN A 103 -11.23 -0.97 4.12
N VAL A 104 -12.48 -1.41 3.92
CA VAL A 104 -12.94 -1.98 2.65
C VAL A 104 -13.76 -0.93 1.89
N TRP A 105 -13.37 -0.68 0.64
CA TRP A 105 -14.00 0.26 -0.28
C TRP A 105 -14.56 -0.47 -1.50
N GLY A 106 -15.81 -0.24 -1.83
CA GLY A 106 -16.47 -0.81 -3.00
C GLY A 106 -16.63 0.19 -4.12
N PHE A 107 -16.33 -0.19 -5.35
CA PHE A 107 -16.46 0.61 -6.55
C PHE A 107 -17.25 -0.15 -7.62
N SER A 108 -18.09 0.56 -8.36
CA SER A 108 -18.90 -0.03 -9.43
C SER A 108 -18.22 -0.02 -10.80
N GLY A 109 -17.06 0.66 -10.92
CA GLY A 109 -16.30 0.78 -12.16
C GLY A 109 -14.82 1.08 -11.95
N ALA A 110 -14.05 0.91 -13.01
CA ALA A 110 -12.60 1.06 -13.00
C ALA A 110 -12.15 2.49 -12.71
N GLU A 111 -12.82 3.50 -13.27
CA GLU A 111 -12.44 4.91 -13.12
C GLU A 111 -12.48 5.38 -11.66
N GLU A 112 -13.52 4.99 -10.92
CA GLU A 112 -13.66 5.31 -9.50
C GLU A 112 -12.56 4.66 -8.67
N ALA A 113 -12.27 3.38 -8.93
CA ALA A 113 -11.20 2.64 -8.27
C ALA A 113 -9.82 3.23 -8.53
N LEU A 114 -9.52 3.62 -9.78
CA LEU A 114 -8.27 4.29 -10.15
C LEU A 114 -8.15 5.67 -9.51
N THR A 115 -9.25 6.43 -9.45
CA THR A 115 -9.27 7.74 -8.78
C THR A 115 -8.95 7.59 -7.29
N PHE A 116 -9.55 6.60 -6.64
CA PHE A 116 -9.22 6.29 -5.24
C PHE A 116 -7.74 5.90 -5.08
N ALA A 117 -7.22 5.01 -5.95
CA ALA A 117 -5.85 4.52 -5.88
C ALA A 117 -4.78 5.60 -6.16
N ARG A 118 -5.12 6.67 -6.88
CA ARG A 118 -4.23 7.84 -7.06
C ARG A 118 -4.07 8.67 -5.80
N LEU A 119 -5.07 8.69 -4.94
CA LEU A 119 -5.13 9.51 -3.73
C LEU A 119 -4.81 8.72 -2.45
N ASN A 120 -4.98 7.39 -2.49
CA ASN A 120 -4.85 6.52 -1.34
C ASN A 120 -4.01 5.30 -1.69
N HIS A 121 -3.30 4.76 -0.70
CA HIS A 121 -2.62 3.48 -0.87
C HIS A 121 -3.63 2.34 -0.70
N ALA A 122 -3.79 1.50 -1.73
CA ALA A 122 -4.56 0.26 -1.69
C ALA A 122 -3.61 -0.93 -1.52
N ALA A 123 -3.81 -1.70 -0.46
CA ALA A 123 -2.94 -2.85 -0.15
C ALA A 123 -3.38 -4.12 -0.89
N VAL A 124 -4.70 -4.27 -1.11
CA VAL A 124 -5.32 -5.37 -1.85
C VAL A 124 -6.43 -4.81 -2.73
N ALA A 125 -6.53 -5.33 -3.94
CA ALA A 125 -7.66 -5.10 -4.85
C ALA A 125 -8.30 -6.45 -5.20
N PHE A 126 -9.59 -6.60 -4.85
CA PHE A 126 -10.44 -7.67 -5.35
C PHE A 126 -11.17 -7.16 -6.59
N LEU A 127 -10.94 -7.76 -7.73
CA LEU A 127 -11.42 -7.28 -9.03
C LEU A 127 -12.26 -8.35 -9.73
N ASP A 128 -13.49 -8.00 -10.13
CA ASP A 128 -14.16 -8.79 -11.14
C ASP A 128 -13.41 -8.63 -12.47
N ILE A 129 -13.31 -9.71 -13.23
CA ILE A 129 -12.71 -9.71 -14.56
C ILE A 129 -13.69 -9.11 -15.58
N GLU A 130 -14.96 -9.46 -15.47
CA GLU A 130 -16.01 -9.01 -16.38
C GLU A 130 -16.79 -7.84 -15.80
N LEU A 131 -16.32 -6.62 -16.04
CA LEU A 131 -17.00 -5.39 -15.68
C LEU A 131 -17.80 -4.89 -16.89
N TYR A 132 -19.00 -4.35 -16.67
CA TYR A 132 -19.85 -3.84 -17.75
C TYR A 132 -19.14 -2.73 -18.55
N GLY A 133 -18.79 -3.05 -19.80
CA GLY A 133 -18.09 -2.11 -20.69
C GLY A 133 -16.62 -1.89 -20.40
N GLU A 134 -16.04 -2.55 -19.40
CA GLU A 134 -14.64 -2.43 -18.97
C GLU A 134 -14.03 -3.83 -18.78
N ASP A 135 -12.70 -3.90 -18.79
CA ASP A 135 -11.93 -5.12 -18.61
C ASP A 135 -11.18 -5.06 -17.27
N GLY A 136 -11.54 -5.93 -16.33
CA GLY A 136 -10.90 -6.04 -15.02
C GLY A 136 -9.40 -6.38 -15.10
N MET A 137 -8.94 -7.02 -16.17
CA MET A 137 -7.51 -7.28 -16.40
C MET A 137 -6.76 -5.97 -16.70
N ARG A 138 -7.32 -5.09 -17.53
CA ARG A 138 -6.75 -3.76 -17.81
C ARG A 138 -6.75 -2.87 -16.57
N LEU A 139 -7.79 -2.97 -15.74
CA LEU A 139 -7.82 -2.28 -14.46
C LEU A 139 -6.68 -2.76 -13.55
N ALA A 140 -6.43 -4.08 -13.50
CA ALA A 140 -5.33 -4.64 -12.73
C ALA A 140 -3.96 -4.12 -13.20
N GLU A 141 -3.72 -4.08 -14.53
CA GLU A 141 -2.50 -3.50 -15.11
C GLU A 141 -2.30 -2.04 -14.65
N ALA A 142 -3.33 -1.21 -14.78
CA ALA A 142 -3.27 0.19 -14.39
C ALA A 142 -3.05 0.39 -12.89
N LEU A 143 -3.65 -0.46 -12.04
CA LEU A 143 -3.41 -0.44 -10.59
C LEU A 143 -1.99 -0.86 -10.23
N ILE A 144 -1.43 -1.86 -10.91
CA ILE A 144 -0.03 -2.30 -10.72
C ILE A 144 0.95 -1.21 -11.14
N GLU A 145 0.70 -0.51 -12.26
CA GLU A 145 1.52 0.64 -12.69
C GLU A 145 1.50 1.77 -11.67
N LEU A 146 0.33 2.09 -11.10
CA LEU A 146 0.19 3.11 -10.06
C LEU A 146 0.84 2.70 -8.73
N GLN A 147 0.67 1.45 -8.34
CA GLN A 147 1.08 0.91 -7.05
C GLN A 147 1.72 -0.47 -7.22
N PRO A 148 3.03 -0.55 -7.54
CA PRO A 148 3.71 -1.82 -7.88
C PRO A 148 3.70 -2.91 -6.80
N ARG A 149 3.27 -2.58 -5.58
CA ARG A 149 3.14 -3.53 -4.47
C ARG A 149 1.69 -3.80 -4.07
N ILE A 150 0.73 -3.43 -4.90
CA ILE A 150 -0.67 -3.81 -4.68
C ILE A 150 -0.84 -5.32 -4.91
N ASN A 151 -1.61 -5.96 -4.04
CA ASN A 151 -2.01 -7.36 -4.24
C ASN A 151 -3.29 -7.40 -5.06
N ILE A 152 -3.25 -7.98 -6.24
CA ILE A 152 -4.43 -8.19 -7.09
C ILE A 152 -4.99 -9.59 -6.85
N ILE A 153 -6.27 -9.67 -6.51
CA ILE A 153 -7.02 -10.93 -6.39
C ILE A 153 -8.22 -10.83 -7.32
N PHE A 154 -8.26 -11.67 -8.34
CA PHE A 154 -9.40 -11.71 -9.24
C PHE A 154 -10.56 -12.47 -8.63
N LEU A 155 -11.77 -11.93 -8.80
CA LEU A 155 -13.04 -12.57 -8.47
C LEU A 155 -13.81 -12.82 -9.77
N THR A 156 -14.10 -14.05 -10.12
CA THR A 156 -14.77 -14.34 -11.38
C THR A 156 -15.62 -15.59 -11.31
N SER A 157 -16.58 -15.71 -12.21
CA SER A 157 -17.32 -16.95 -12.47
C SER A 157 -16.67 -17.84 -13.54
N HIS A 158 -15.57 -17.37 -14.16
CA HIS A 158 -14.97 -17.94 -15.35
C HIS A 158 -13.54 -18.43 -15.06
N ALA A 159 -13.31 -19.75 -15.22
CA ALA A 159 -12.00 -20.36 -14.98
C ALA A 159 -11.00 -20.14 -16.13
N GLU A 160 -11.48 -19.80 -17.32
CA GLU A 160 -10.68 -19.62 -18.54
C GLU A 160 -9.70 -18.46 -18.48
N TYR A 161 -9.97 -17.44 -17.67
CA TYR A 161 -9.08 -16.27 -17.50
C TYR A 161 -7.88 -16.52 -16.59
N MET A 162 -7.81 -17.72 -15.97
CA MET A 162 -6.75 -18.01 -14.98
C MET A 162 -5.34 -17.86 -15.57
N ALA A 163 -5.11 -18.29 -16.81
CA ALA A 163 -3.81 -18.18 -17.47
C ALA A 163 -3.36 -16.70 -17.61
N ASN A 164 -4.27 -15.84 -18.06
CA ASN A 164 -4.00 -14.40 -18.22
C ASN A 164 -3.74 -13.73 -16.86
N ALA A 165 -4.48 -14.09 -15.83
CA ALA A 165 -4.28 -13.58 -14.48
C ALA A 165 -2.89 -13.92 -13.92
N PHE A 166 -2.36 -15.10 -14.22
CA PHE A 166 -1.00 -15.49 -13.85
C PHE A 166 0.08 -14.69 -14.60
N GLU A 167 -0.14 -14.32 -15.85
CA GLU A 167 0.80 -13.48 -16.61
C GLU A 167 0.94 -12.10 -15.99
N LEU A 168 -0.10 -11.55 -15.38
CA LEU A 168 -0.08 -10.30 -14.61
C LEU A 168 0.56 -10.44 -13.22
N HIS A 169 1.03 -11.65 -12.87
CA HIS A 169 1.57 -11.91 -11.53
C HIS A 169 0.60 -11.53 -10.40
N CYS A 170 -0.69 -11.79 -10.57
CA CYS A 170 -1.69 -11.55 -9.53
C CYS A 170 -1.35 -12.31 -8.24
N SER A 171 -1.84 -11.82 -7.10
CA SER A 171 -1.65 -12.46 -5.79
C SER A 171 -2.61 -13.61 -5.56
N GLY A 172 -3.77 -13.60 -6.22
CA GLY A 172 -4.79 -14.64 -6.07
C GLY A 172 -5.84 -14.64 -7.16
N TYR A 173 -6.58 -15.76 -7.19
CA TYR A 173 -7.68 -16.00 -8.14
C TYR A 173 -8.80 -16.78 -7.46
N VAL A 174 -9.95 -16.15 -7.30
CA VAL A 174 -11.08 -16.71 -6.56
C VAL A 174 -12.29 -16.90 -7.45
N MET A 175 -12.74 -18.14 -7.58
CA MET A 175 -14.02 -18.43 -8.21
C MET A 175 -15.18 -17.98 -7.30
N LYS A 176 -16.11 -17.17 -7.85
CA LYS A 176 -17.35 -16.80 -7.17
C LYS A 176 -18.15 -18.05 -6.76
N PRO A 177 -18.84 -18.07 -5.61
CA PRO A 177 -19.00 -16.99 -4.64
C PRO A 177 -17.78 -16.79 -3.75
N LEU A 178 -17.59 -15.56 -3.29
CA LEU A 178 -16.58 -15.20 -2.29
C LEU A 178 -17.04 -15.69 -0.91
N THR A 179 -16.29 -16.60 -0.31
CA THR A 179 -16.58 -17.14 1.02
C THR A 179 -15.51 -16.74 2.04
N PRO A 180 -15.81 -16.74 3.34
CA PRO A 180 -14.84 -16.47 4.39
C PRO A 180 -13.56 -17.30 4.29
N GLU A 181 -13.69 -18.59 3.98
CA GLU A 181 -12.56 -19.51 3.85
C GLU A 181 -11.65 -19.13 2.68
N LYS A 182 -12.25 -18.72 1.55
CA LYS A 182 -11.49 -18.25 0.39
C LYS A 182 -10.76 -16.95 0.69
N ILE A 183 -11.41 -16.01 1.39
CA ILE A 183 -10.77 -14.76 1.81
C ILE A 183 -9.53 -15.05 2.66
N ARG A 184 -9.68 -15.85 3.73
CA ARG A 184 -8.58 -16.20 4.62
C ARG A 184 -7.42 -16.81 3.86
N LYS A 185 -7.72 -17.79 2.99
CA LYS A 185 -6.71 -18.46 2.17
C LYS A 185 -5.92 -17.49 1.30
N GLU A 186 -6.59 -16.57 0.61
CA GLU A 186 -5.91 -15.61 -0.27
C GLU A 186 -5.09 -14.59 0.53
N ILE A 187 -5.60 -14.11 1.67
CA ILE A 187 -4.89 -13.17 2.54
C ILE A 187 -3.62 -13.79 3.16
N GLU A 188 -3.65 -15.08 3.51
CA GLU A 188 -2.48 -15.80 4.02
C GLU A 188 -1.36 -15.95 2.97
N HIS A 189 -1.70 -15.94 1.68
CA HIS A 189 -0.77 -16.19 0.58
C HIS A 189 -0.49 -14.97 -0.30
N LEU A 190 -0.74 -13.75 0.21
CA LEU A 190 -0.48 -12.53 -0.53
C LEU A 190 0.98 -12.43 -0.98
N ARG A 191 1.19 -12.05 -2.23
CA ARG A 191 2.53 -11.80 -2.81
C ARG A 191 3.31 -10.75 -2.01
N PHE A 192 2.61 -9.72 -1.54
CA PHE A 192 3.16 -8.68 -0.68
C PHE A 192 2.44 -8.75 0.67
N PRO A 193 3.04 -9.40 1.69
CA PRO A 193 2.42 -9.52 3.00
C PRO A 193 2.09 -8.19 3.64
N ILE A 194 0.92 -8.10 4.28
CA ILE A 194 0.42 -6.88 4.93
C ILE A 194 0.49 -7.08 6.44
N ARG A 195 1.29 -6.24 7.13
CA ARG A 195 1.36 -6.26 8.58
C ARG A 195 0.02 -5.81 9.19
N GLY A 196 -0.41 -6.50 10.22
CA GLY A 196 -1.63 -6.15 10.96
C GLY A 196 -2.91 -6.68 10.32
N LEU A 197 -2.90 -7.20 9.10
CA LEU A 197 -4.04 -7.87 8.51
C LEU A 197 -4.08 -9.32 9.01
N LYS A 198 -4.98 -9.57 9.96
CA LYS A 198 -5.25 -10.91 10.52
C LYS A 198 -6.60 -11.40 10.03
N THR A 199 -6.69 -12.67 9.74
CA THR A 199 -7.93 -13.40 9.40
C THR A 199 -8.42 -14.21 10.58
#